data_2108e397840a54489c555087338dd445
#
_entry.id   2108e397840a54489c555087338dd445
#
_cell.length_a   1.000
_cell.length_b   1.000
_cell.length_c   1.000
_cell.angle_alpha   90.00
_cell.angle_beta   90.00
_cell.angle_gamma   90.00
#
_symmetry.space_group_name_H-M   'P 1'
#
loop_
_entity.id
_entity.type
_entity.pdbx_description
1 polymer ?
#
loop_
_entity_poly.entity_id
_entity_poly.type
_entity_poly.pdbx_seq_one_letter_code
_entity_poly.pdbx_strand_id
1 'polypeptide(L)'
;MLAELTIDLDAVIANVATLAALVAPARVAGVVKANAYGHGLVDVARAVAPAVDRLCVYELAEAVALRDAGLGGRIHVLGPIPPGDLDVAHAARIELTLWDRGAYAAHVTSVARRRNAPFAVQVKIDTGVTRLGLAAGAAPAALRRYADEPEIALTGVFSHLAAAEEIASTYTAEQLAAFEAAVAGVDPAVERHIAASAAAMLWPQTRLGAIRTGIALYGIWPSAPTQAIMHERGLRLIPALRWTTQVVALHEVPAGTSVGYGCTYRTSRATRIGVLPIGYAEGLPRSSSNRGFVLAGGRRVPIVGRVCMNMAFVDLTDSPAAGVGSPVTLIGSDGAERIDADEAAAWAGTIGYELVTRLPAQVPRRYTRRAAALEIEIGAGS
;
A
#
# COMPACT_ATOMS: atom_id res chain seq x y z
N MET A 1 5.68 -18.40 -15.53
CA MET A 1 5.60 -17.03 -16.12
C MET A 1 6.99 -16.45 -16.05
N LEU A 2 7.40 -15.65 -17.05
CA LEU A 2 8.74 -15.06 -17.08
C LEU A 2 8.82 -13.67 -16.42
N ALA A 3 7.69 -13.15 -15.94
CA ALA A 3 7.63 -11.98 -15.09
C ALA A 3 7.52 -12.41 -13.62
N GLU A 4 8.23 -11.74 -12.73
CA GLU A 4 8.27 -12.04 -11.29
C GLU A 4 8.29 -10.74 -10.47
N LEU A 5 7.59 -10.76 -9.33
CA LEU A 5 7.69 -9.76 -8.28
C LEU A 5 8.52 -10.34 -7.13
N THR A 6 9.62 -9.71 -6.79
CA THR A 6 10.35 -10.04 -5.55
C THR A 6 9.96 -9.03 -4.49
N ILE A 7 9.51 -9.51 -3.33
CA ILE A 7 9.10 -8.70 -2.19
C ILE A 7 10.09 -8.91 -1.04
N ASP A 8 10.77 -7.87 -0.65
CA ASP A 8 11.68 -7.86 0.49
C ASP A 8 10.90 -7.58 1.78
N LEU A 9 10.64 -8.64 2.56
CA LEU A 9 9.91 -8.53 3.81
C LEU A 9 10.73 -7.82 4.91
N ASP A 10 12.05 -7.89 4.87
CA ASP A 10 12.90 -7.16 5.83
C ASP A 10 12.84 -5.65 5.57
N ALA A 11 12.75 -5.24 4.31
CA ALA A 11 12.51 -3.84 3.96
C ALA A 11 11.17 -3.34 4.54
N VAL A 12 10.09 -4.14 4.42
CA VAL A 12 8.78 -3.78 5.01
C VAL A 12 8.88 -3.67 6.52
N ILE A 13 9.52 -4.61 7.21
CA ILE A 13 9.72 -4.59 8.67
C ILE A 13 10.54 -3.36 9.09
N ALA A 14 11.63 -3.08 8.38
CA ALA A 14 12.47 -1.91 8.65
C ALA A 14 11.71 -0.59 8.49
N ASN A 15 10.84 -0.49 7.48
CA ASN A 15 9.98 0.67 7.28
C ASN A 15 8.96 0.83 8.43
N VAL A 16 8.37 -0.28 8.92
CA VAL A 16 7.52 -0.24 10.12
C VAL A 16 8.29 0.32 11.32
N ALA A 17 9.49 -0.20 11.58
CA ALA A 17 10.34 0.25 12.68
C ALA A 17 10.70 1.74 12.57
N THR A 18 11.06 2.19 11.38
CA THR A 18 11.36 3.60 11.09
C THR A 18 10.16 4.50 11.37
N LEU A 19 8.97 4.09 10.95
CA LEU A 19 7.73 4.84 11.18
C LEU A 19 7.33 4.82 12.65
N ALA A 20 7.47 3.69 13.33
CA ALA A 20 7.20 3.57 14.76
C ALA A 20 8.10 4.51 15.59
N ALA A 21 9.39 4.56 15.28
CA ALA A 21 10.32 5.48 15.91
C ALA A 21 9.96 6.96 15.66
N LEU A 22 9.55 7.29 14.43
CA LEU A 22 9.13 8.66 14.07
C LEU A 22 7.92 9.14 14.85
N VAL A 23 6.95 8.25 15.12
CA VAL A 23 5.64 8.65 15.66
C VAL A 23 5.47 8.38 17.15
N ALA A 24 6.43 7.77 17.80
CA ALA A 24 6.36 7.47 19.22
C ALA A 24 5.91 8.70 20.04
N PRO A 25 5.00 8.54 21.02
CA PRO A 25 4.44 7.30 21.57
C PRO A 25 3.21 6.75 20.82
N ALA A 26 2.79 7.34 19.69
CA ALA A 26 1.65 6.85 18.91
C ALA A 26 1.93 5.44 18.38
N ARG A 27 0.87 4.61 18.33
CA ARG A 27 0.96 3.25 17.80
C ARG A 27 0.89 3.22 16.27
N VAL A 28 1.39 2.15 15.68
CA VAL A 28 1.32 1.95 14.23
C VAL A 28 0.25 0.91 13.90
N ALA A 29 -0.75 1.30 13.10
CA ALA A 29 -1.66 0.38 12.44
C ALA A 29 -1.16 0.14 11.01
N GLY A 30 -0.85 -1.12 10.68
CA GLY A 30 -0.35 -1.52 9.36
C GLY A 30 -1.49 -1.71 8.36
N VAL A 31 -1.53 -0.90 7.30
CA VAL A 31 -2.59 -1.00 6.29
C VAL A 31 -2.13 -1.92 5.16
N VAL A 32 -2.75 -3.10 5.10
CA VAL A 32 -2.41 -4.19 4.17
C VAL A 32 -3.53 -4.52 3.17
N LYS A 33 -4.50 -3.62 3.00
CA LYS A 33 -5.59 -3.76 2.03
C LYS A 33 -5.10 -3.85 0.59
N ALA A 34 -5.99 -4.26 -0.33
CA ALA A 34 -5.72 -4.40 -1.75
C ALA A 34 -4.49 -5.31 -2.00
N ASN A 35 -4.54 -6.53 -1.40
CA ASN A 35 -3.45 -7.50 -1.45
C ASN A 35 -2.11 -6.90 -0.95
N ALA A 36 -2.13 -6.20 0.20
CA ALA A 36 -0.98 -5.45 0.73
C ALA A 36 -0.41 -4.48 -0.32
N TYR A 37 -1.26 -3.65 -0.91
CA TYR A 37 -0.89 -2.75 -2.03
C TYR A 37 -0.19 -3.50 -3.17
N GLY A 38 -0.67 -4.69 -3.50
CA GLY A 38 -0.10 -5.54 -4.54
C GLY A 38 1.11 -6.38 -4.12
N HIS A 39 1.60 -6.25 -2.89
CA HIS A 39 2.81 -6.94 -2.40
C HIS A 39 2.53 -8.36 -1.87
N GLY A 40 1.26 -8.74 -1.68
CA GLY A 40 0.87 -10.04 -1.14
C GLY A 40 0.38 -9.97 0.30
N LEU A 41 -0.93 -10.15 0.48
CA LEU A 41 -1.63 -9.89 1.74
C LEU A 41 -1.07 -10.69 2.91
N VAL A 42 -1.03 -12.01 2.78
CA VAL A 42 -0.74 -12.90 3.92
C VAL A 42 0.72 -12.82 4.35
N ASP A 43 1.65 -12.83 3.40
CA ASP A 43 3.09 -12.84 3.71
C ASP A 43 3.53 -11.51 4.31
N VAL A 44 3.08 -10.38 3.74
CA VAL A 44 3.33 -9.05 4.31
C VAL A 44 2.69 -8.90 5.68
N ALA A 45 1.41 -9.27 5.82
CA ALA A 45 0.71 -9.16 7.11
C ALA A 45 1.40 -9.99 8.20
N ARG A 46 1.83 -11.21 7.87
CA ARG A 46 2.56 -12.09 8.78
C ARG A 46 3.91 -11.49 9.20
N ALA A 47 4.59 -10.82 8.26
CA ALA A 47 5.87 -10.17 8.54
C ALA A 47 5.73 -8.96 9.48
N VAL A 48 4.70 -8.13 9.29
CA VAL A 48 4.53 -6.89 10.07
C VAL A 48 3.72 -7.05 11.35
N ALA A 49 2.87 -8.09 11.47
CA ALA A 49 1.98 -8.28 12.61
C ALA A 49 2.66 -8.17 13.99
N PRO A 50 3.90 -8.67 14.20
CA PRO A 50 4.59 -8.50 15.49
C PRO A 50 4.99 -7.06 15.83
N ALA A 51 5.05 -6.17 14.84
CA ALA A 51 5.56 -4.80 14.99
C ALA A 51 4.46 -3.73 14.88
N VAL A 52 3.20 -4.11 14.67
CA VAL A 52 2.06 -3.20 14.56
C VAL A 52 1.00 -3.50 15.61
N ASP A 53 0.26 -2.47 16.05
CA ASP A 53 -0.85 -2.62 17.00
C ASP A 53 -2.02 -3.41 16.38
N ARG A 54 -2.27 -3.18 15.09
CA ARG A 54 -3.33 -3.86 14.33
C ARG A 54 -3.01 -3.87 12.85
N LEU A 55 -3.68 -4.79 12.15
CA LEU A 55 -3.73 -4.79 10.69
C LEU A 55 -5.01 -4.11 10.22
N CYS A 56 -4.93 -3.29 9.17
CA CYS A 56 -6.08 -2.67 8.55
C CYS A 56 -6.23 -3.17 7.11
N VAL A 57 -7.40 -3.68 6.79
CA VAL A 57 -7.80 -4.11 5.45
C VAL A 57 -9.01 -3.31 4.96
N TYR A 58 -9.45 -3.50 3.73
CA TYR A 58 -10.63 -2.80 3.23
C TYR A 58 -11.86 -3.67 3.23
N GLU A 59 -11.74 -4.94 2.87
CA GLU A 59 -12.84 -5.88 2.71
C GLU A 59 -12.82 -6.97 3.78
N LEU A 60 -13.99 -7.52 4.10
CA LEU A 60 -14.12 -8.64 5.02
C LEU A 60 -13.37 -9.89 4.51
N ALA A 61 -13.38 -10.15 3.20
CA ALA A 61 -12.68 -11.28 2.62
C ALA A 61 -11.17 -11.25 2.90
N GLU A 62 -10.54 -10.06 2.87
CA GLU A 62 -9.14 -9.90 3.24
C GLU A 62 -8.92 -10.21 4.73
N ALA A 63 -9.82 -9.75 5.60
CA ALA A 63 -9.74 -10.01 7.03
C ALA A 63 -9.90 -11.50 7.36
N VAL A 64 -10.84 -12.19 6.71
CA VAL A 64 -11.04 -13.64 6.85
C VAL A 64 -9.81 -14.39 6.36
N ALA A 65 -9.25 -14.05 5.21
CA ALA A 65 -8.02 -14.66 4.70
C ALA A 65 -6.85 -14.52 5.67
N LEU A 66 -6.73 -13.40 6.38
CA LEU A 66 -5.72 -13.22 7.43
C LEU A 66 -6.00 -14.12 8.64
N ARG A 67 -7.28 -14.28 9.05
CA ARG A 67 -7.65 -15.22 10.13
C ARG A 67 -7.36 -16.67 9.77
N ASP A 68 -7.71 -17.09 8.55
CA ASP A 68 -7.44 -18.42 8.01
C ASP A 68 -5.93 -18.70 7.92
N ALA A 69 -5.13 -17.67 7.69
CA ALA A 69 -3.68 -17.73 7.74
C ALA A 69 -3.09 -17.78 9.18
N GLY A 70 -3.93 -17.79 10.22
CA GLY A 70 -3.54 -17.91 11.62
C GLY A 70 -3.17 -16.59 12.33
N LEU A 71 -3.46 -15.43 11.74
CA LEU A 71 -3.17 -14.15 12.39
C LEU A 71 -4.21 -13.84 13.48
N GLY A 72 -3.79 -13.87 14.75
CA GLY A 72 -4.66 -13.72 15.93
C GLY A 72 -4.87 -12.28 16.41
N GLY A 73 -4.01 -11.32 16.04
CA GLY A 73 -4.03 -9.93 16.49
C GLY A 73 -5.28 -9.14 16.05
N ARG A 74 -5.33 -7.86 16.40
CA ARG A 74 -6.44 -6.97 15.98
C ARG A 74 -6.44 -6.79 14.46
N ILE A 75 -7.62 -6.96 13.84
CA ILE A 75 -7.83 -6.71 12.41
C ILE A 75 -9.01 -5.76 12.27
N HIS A 76 -8.80 -4.62 11.62
CA HIS A 76 -9.80 -3.59 11.39
C HIS A 76 -10.17 -3.53 9.91
N VAL A 77 -11.45 -3.69 9.59
CA VAL A 77 -12.00 -3.51 8.24
C VAL A 77 -12.43 -2.06 8.06
N LEU A 78 -11.72 -1.35 7.19
CA LEU A 78 -11.92 0.08 6.92
C LEU A 78 -13.12 0.37 6.00
N GLY A 79 -13.52 -0.60 5.21
CA GLY A 79 -14.65 -0.51 4.28
C GLY A 79 -15.96 -0.99 4.89
N PRO A 80 -17.06 -0.88 4.13
CA PRO A 80 -18.36 -1.40 4.53
C PRO A 80 -18.37 -2.92 4.50
N ILE A 81 -18.99 -3.52 5.52
CA ILE A 81 -19.30 -4.95 5.53
C ILE A 81 -20.80 -5.09 5.25
N PRO A 82 -21.22 -5.86 4.23
CA PRO A 82 -22.63 -6.09 3.97
C PRO A 82 -23.35 -6.63 5.20
N PRO A 83 -24.61 -6.22 5.49
CA PRO A 83 -25.34 -6.70 6.66
C PRO A 83 -25.44 -8.22 6.78
N GLY A 84 -25.51 -8.94 5.64
CA GLY A 84 -25.52 -10.41 5.60
C GLY A 84 -24.23 -11.07 6.06
N ASP A 85 -23.10 -10.35 6.04
CA ASP A 85 -21.77 -10.87 6.39
C ASP A 85 -21.34 -10.48 7.81
N LEU A 86 -22.15 -9.72 8.54
CA LEU A 86 -21.82 -9.26 9.90
C LEU A 86 -21.64 -10.42 10.88
N ASP A 87 -22.39 -11.52 10.72
CA ASP A 87 -22.22 -12.71 11.54
C ASP A 87 -20.84 -13.36 11.35
N VAL A 88 -20.33 -13.37 10.13
CA VAL A 88 -18.95 -13.85 9.79
C VAL A 88 -17.92 -12.92 10.42
N ALA A 89 -18.09 -11.61 10.26
CA ALA A 89 -17.18 -10.61 10.82
C ALA A 89 -17.09 -10.71 12.36
N HIS A 90 -18.24 -10.89 13.03
CA HIS A 90 -18.30 -11.04 14.48
C HIS A 90 -17.58 -12.34 14.93
N ALA A 91 -17.89 -13.48 14.31
CA ALA A 91 -17.26 -14.77 14.60
C ALA A 91 -15.74 -14.73 14.40
N ALA A 92 -15.27 -14.02 13.37
CA ALA A 92 -13.88 -13.81 13.08
C ALA A 92 -13.21 -12.75 13.97
N ARG A 93 -13.91 -12.16 14.92
CA ARG A 93 -13.40 -11.10 15.83
C ARG A 93 -12.76 -9.96 15.07
N ILE A 94 -13.49 -9.42 14.10
CA ILE A 94 -13.06 -8.29 13.27
C ILE A 94 -13.56 -6.99 13.91
N GLU A 95 -12.70 -5.99 14.02
CA GLU A 95 -13.11 -4.61 14.29
C GLU A 95 -13.74 -4.03 13.03
N LEU A 96 -14.99 -3.58 13.11
CA LEU A 96 -15.65 -2.96 11.96
C LEU A 96 -15.63 -1.44 12.03
N THR A 97 -15.72 -0.81 10.87
CA THR A 97 -15.96 0.63 10.75
C THR A 97 -17.46 0.92 10.82
N LEU A 98 -17.87 1.79 11.75
CA LEU A 98 -19.23 2.30 11.85
C LEU A 98 -19.24 3.77 11.40
N TRP A 99 -20.13 4.10 10.46
CA TRP A 99 -20.18 5.44 9.84
C TRP A 99 -21.59 6.01 9.77
N ASP A 100 -22.59 5.29 10.29
CA ASP A 100 -23.98 5.71 10.25
C ASP A 100 -24.66 5.46 11.59
N ARG A 101 -25.82 6.09 11.80
CA ARG A 101 -26.65 5.98 13.02
C ARG A 101 -27.96 5.26 12.76
N GLY A 102 -28.19 4.83 11.54
CA GLY A 102 -29.46 4.28 11.07
C GLY A 102 -29.46 2.76 10.95
N ALA A 103 -29.87 2.28 9.78
CA ALA A 103 -30.11 0.87 9.52
C ALA A 103 -28.85 -0.01 9.70
N TYR A 104 -27.68 0.48 9.32
CA TYR A 104 -26.44 -0.31 9.45
C TYR A 104 -26.08 -0.54 10.94
N ALA A 105 -26.14 0.51 11.77
CA ALA A 105 -25.90 0.37 13.20
C ALA A 105 -26.90 -0.61 13.85
N ALA A 106 -28.17 -0.59 13.42
CA ALA A 106 -29.19 -1.54 13.90
C ALA A 106 -28.87 -3.00 13.51
N HIS A 107 -28.30 -3.23 12.32
CA HIS A 107 -27.84 -4.58 11.95
C HIS A 107 -26.68 -5.04 12.84
N VAL A 108 -25.71 -4.16 13.11
CA VAL A 108 -24.56 -4.46 13.99
C VAL A 108 -25.03 -4.86 15.38
N THR A 109 -25.91 -4.07 16.01
CA THR A 109 -26.44 -4.37 17.35
C THR A 109 -27.29 -5.65 17.35
N SER A 110 -28.05 -5.90 16.30
CA SER A 110 -28.84 -7.15 16.15
C SER A 110 -27.93 -8.39 16.14
N VAL A 111 -26.80 -8.35 15.43
CA VAL A 111 -25.82 -9.45 15.43
C VAL A 111 -25.22 -9.64 16.82
N ALA A 112 -24.77 -8.56 17.46
CA ALA A 112 -24.19 -8.61 18.80
C ALA A 112 -25.13 -9.25 19.82
N ARG A 113 -26.44 -8.90 19.79
CA ARG A 113 -27.48 -9.52 20.64
C ARG A 113 -27.61 -11.02 20.38
N ARG A 114 -27.74 -11.43 19.11
CA ARG A 114 -27.84 -12.87 18.79
C ARG A 114 -26.63 -13.66 19.22
N ARG A 115 -25.44 -13.04 19.16
CA ARG A 115 -24.16 -13.65 19.54
C ARG A 115 -23.86 -13.54 21.05
N ASN A 116 -24.69 -12.79 21.78
CA ASN A 116 -24.49 -12.49 23.20
C ASN A 116 -23.08 -11.95 23.51
N ALA A 117 -22.54 -11.13 22.63
CA ALA A 117 -21.24 -10.50 22.78
C ALA A 117 -21.17 -9.18 21.98
N PRO A 118 -20.56 -8.12 22.52
CA PRO A 118 -20.49 -6.84 21.85
C PRO A 118 -19.64 -6.94 20.56
N PHE A 119 -19.99 -6.09 19.60
CA PHE A 119 -19.21 -5.94 18.38
C PHE A 119 -18.10 -4.89 18.59
N ALA A 120 -16.85 -5.23 18.31
CA ALA A 120 -15.75 -4.28 18.34
C ALA A 120 -15.88 -3.28 17.17
N VAL A 121 -15.98 -2.00 17.49
CA VAL A 121 -16.34 -0.95 16.53
C VAL A 121 -15.34 0.20 16.58
N GLN A 122 -14.94 0.67 15.41
CA GLN A 122 -14.25 1.95 15.21
C GLN A 122 -15.19 2.92 14.49
N VAL A 123 -15.55 4.02 15.13
CA VAL A 123 -16.46 5.01 14.55
C VAL A 123 -15.68 5.95 13.64
N LYS A 124 -16.12 6.03 12.39
CA LYS A 124 -15.54 6.96 11.42
C LYS A 124 -16.29 8.27 11.38
N ILE A 125 -15.53 9.37 11.46
CA ILE A 125 -16.02 10.75 11.34
C ILE A 125 -15.52 11.33 10.02
N ASP A 126 -16.40 11.93 9.24
CA ASP A 126 -16.00 12.68 8.06
C ASP A 126 -15.76 14.14 8.45
N THR A 127 -14.52 14.55 8.33
CA THR A 127 -14.07 15.92 8.60
C THR A 127 -13.73 16.67 7.33
N GLY A 128 -14.07 16.13 6.14
CA GLY A 128 -13.88 16.85 4.88
C GLY A 128 -13.32 16.04 3.72
N VAL A 129 -13.22 14.70 3.80
CA VAL A 129 -12.93 13.85 2.62
C VAL A 129 -14.19 13.61 1.79
N THR A 130 -15.37 13.71 2.41
CA THR A 130 -16.69 13.50 1.79
C THR A 130 -16.81 12.10 1.19
N ARG A 131 -16.42 11.08 1.97
CA ARG A 131 -16.40 9.69 1.49
C ARG A 131 -17.26 8.76 2.34
N LEU A 132 -16.84 8.45 3.56
CA LEU A 132 -17.55 7.68 4.57
C LEU A 132 -17.32 8.34 5.91
N GLY A 133 -18.31 8.33 6.78
CA GLY A 133 -18.20 8.83 8.15
C GLY A 133 -19.43 9.60 8.58
N LEU A 134 -19.61 9.69 9.89
CA LEU A 134 -20.57 10.63 10.49
C LEU A 134 -20.12 12.06 10.21
N ALA A 135 -21.04 12.94 9.87
CA ALA A 135 -20.75 14.37 9.80
C ALA A 135 -20.18 14.84 11.15
N ALA A 136 -19.10 15.63 11.15
CA ALA A 136 -18.41 16.05 12.37
C ALA A 136 -19.35 16.67 13.41
N GLY A 137 -20.30 17.51 13.00
CA GLY A 137 -21.30 18.11 13.89
C GLY A 137 -22.30 17.12 14.50
N ALA A 138 -22.54 15.97 13.87
CA ALA A 138 -23.43 14.93 14.38
C ALA A 138 -22.70 13.87 15.23
N ALA A 139 -21.38 13.80 15.12
CA ALA A 139 -20.56 12.79 15.76
C ALA A 139 -20.68 12.80 17.31
N PRO A 140 -20.65 13.94 18.03
CA PRO A 140 -20.70 13.92 19.49
C PRO A 140 -21.93 13.20 20.07
N ALA A 141 -23.11 13.41 19.47
CA ALA A 141 -24.34 12.75 19.91
C ALA A 141 -24.34 11.25 19.58
N ALA A 142 -23.79 10.87 18.44
CA ALA A 142 -23.67 9.47 18.04
C ALA A 142 -22.69 8.71 18.94
N LEU A 143 -21.52 9.29 19.23
CA LEU A 143 -20.47 8.69 20.06
C LEU A 143 -20.96 8.43 21.48
N ARG A 144 -21.70 9.40 22.09
CA ARG A 144 -22.35 9.17 23.40
C ARG A 144 -23.27 7.98 23.36
N ARG A 145 -24.18 7.93 22.36
CA ARG A 145 -25.10 6.81 22.21
C ARG A 145 -24.37 5.47 22.06
N TYR A 146 -23.31 5.42 21.25
CA TYR A 146 -22.56 4.18 21.06
C TYR A 146 -21.77 3.75 22.30
N ALA A 147 -21.34 4.70 23.13
CA ALA A 147 -20.69 4.40 24.40
C ALA A 147 -21.66 3.77 25.42
N ASP A 148 -22.95 4.13 25.34
CA ASP A 148 -24.02 3.61 26.23
C ASP A 148 -24.65 2.31 25.68
N GLU A 149 -24.36 1.90 24.46
CA GLU A 149 -24.96 0.73 23.81
C GLU A 149 -24.17 -0.54 24.19
N PRO A 150 -24.78 -1.49 24.98
CA PRO A 150 -24.04 -2.67 25.45
C PRO A 150 -23.61 -3.64 24.33
N GLU A 151 -24.23 -3.56 23.17
CA GLU A 151 -23.89 -4.34 21.99
C GLU A 151 -22.67 -3.80 21.23
N ILE A 152 -22.19 -2.61 21.59
CA ILE A 152 -21.08 -1.95 20.91
C ILE A 152 -19.88 -1.82 21.86
N ALA A 153 -18.77 -2.43 21.52
CA ALA A 153 -17.47 -2.15 22.14
C ALA A 153 -16.77 -1.07 21.30
N LEU A 154 -16.91 0.19 21.70
CA LEU A 154 -16.28 1.32 21.02
C LEU A 154 -14.77 1.30 21.29
N THR A 155 -13.98 0.76 20.35
CA THR A 155 -12.52 0.60 20.47
C THR A 155 -11.74 1.79 19.95
N GLY A 156 -12.35 2.62 19.10
CA GLY A 156 -11.70 3.80 18.55
C GLY A 156 -12.63 4.72 17.76
N VAL A 157 -12.13 5.91 17.53
CA VAL A 157 -12.73 6.93 16.67
C VAL A 157 -11.67 7.45 15.69
N PHE A 158 -12.06 7.65 14.43
CA PHE A 158 -11.09 8.07 13.44
C PHE A 158 -11.67 8.93 12.32
N SER A 159 -10.77 9.66 11.66
CA SER A 159 -11.05 10.37 10.43
C SER A 159 -9.96 10.10 9.38
N HIS A 160 -9.96 10.85 8.32
CA HIS A 160 -8.95 10.82 7.26
C HIS A 160 -8.72 12.23 6.72
N LEU A 161 -7.47 12.54 6.41
CA LEU A 161 -7.07 13.86 5.91
C LEU A 161 -7.07 13.85 4.39
N ALA A 162 -7.62 14.89 3.78
CA ALA A 162 -7.73 15.01 2.33
C ALA A 162 -6.51 15.66 1.69
N ALA A 163 -5.81 16.54 2.43
CA ALA A 163 -4.76 17.40 1.90
C ALA A 163 -3.46 17.33 2.74
N ALA A 164 -3.16 16.16 3.30
CA ALA A 164 -1.98 16.00 4.17
C ALA A 164 -0.64 16.22 3.45
N GLU A 165 -0.61 16.10 2.12
CA GLU A 165 0.57 16.31 1.28
C GLU A 165 0.72 17.77 0.83
N GLU A 166 -0.35 18.55 0.96
CA GLU A 166 -0.43 19.97 0.56
C GLU A 166 0.00 20.86 1.74
N ILE A 167 1.30 21.02 1.94
CA ILE A 167 1.87 21.68 3.14
C ILE A 167 1.44 23.14 3.26
N ALA A 168 1.20 23.83 2.13
CA ALA A 168 0.74 25.21 2.11
C ALA A 168 -0.77 25.38 2.42
N SER A 169 -1.52 24.26 2.46
CA SER A 169 -2.95 24.28 2.72
C SER A 169 -3.26 24.29 4.22
N THR A 170 -4.20 25.12 4.66
CA THR A 170 -4.74 25.12 6.02
C THR A 170 -5.69 23.96 6.28
N TYR A 171 -6.12 23.27 5.22
CA TYR A 171 -7.21 22.29 5.29
C TYR A 171 -6.92 21.12 6.22
N THR A 172 -5.67 20.67 6.31
CA THR A 172 -5.27 19.63 7.25
C THR A 172 -5.46 20.05 8.72
N ALA A 173 -5.15 21.32 9.05
CA ALA A 173 -5.38 21.86 10.39
C ALA A 173 -6.88 22.04 10.68
N GLU A 174 -7.66 22.48 9.71
CA GLU A 174 -9.11 22.60 9.81
C GLU A 174 -9.79 21.25 10.06
N GLN A 175 -9.38 20.21 9.32
CA GLN A 175 -9.87 18.85 9.53
C GLN A 175 -9.49 18.29 10.90
N LEU A 176 -8.28 18.57 11.39
CA LEU A 176 -7.85 18.16 12.73
C LEU A 176 -8.71 18.85 13.81
N ALA A 177 -8.89 20.17 13.72
CA ALA A 177 -9.74 20.92 14.65
C ALA A 177 -11.20 20.41 14.67
N ALA A 178 -11.75 20.13 13.50
CA ALA A 178 -13.09 19.54 13.38
C ALA A 178 -13.18 18.14 14.02
N PHE A 179 -12.12 17.34 13.87
CA PHE A 179 -12.04 16.02 14.50
C PHE A 179 -11.95 16.13 16.02
N GLU A 180 -11.07 16.98 16.55
CA GLU A 180 -10.89 17.20 17.98
C GLU A 180 -12.20 17.70 18.64
N ALA A 181 -12.88 18.64 18.02
CA ALA A 181 -14.19 19.11 18.48
C ALA A 181 -15.24 17.98 18.51
N ALA A 182 -15.23 17.13 17.47
CA ALA A 182 -16.18 16.01 17.36
C ALA A 182 -15.96 14.94 18.43
N VAL A 183 -14.73 14.77 18.93
CA VAL A 183 -14.36 13.72 19.92
C VAL A 183 -14.09 14.27 21.32
N ALA A 184 -14.33 15.55 21.59
CA ALA A 184 -13.99 16.19 22.86
C ALA A 184 -14.63 15.51 24.10
N GLY A 185 -15.84 14.94 23.96
CA GLY A 185 -16.54 14.25 25.04
C GLY A 185 -16.37 12.73 25.07
N VAL A 186 -15.47 12.18 24.26
CA VAL A 186 -15.21 10.73 24.21
C VAL A 186 -14.24 10.33 25.32
N ASP A 187 -14.49 9.18 25.95
CA ASP A 187 -13.60 8.60 26.96
C ASP A 187 -12.14 8.59 26.43
N PRO A 188 -11.16 9.09 27.19
CA PRO A 188 -9.75 9.05 26.83
C PRO A 188 -9.22 7.65 26.51
N ALA A 189 -9.81 6.60 27.05
CA ALA A 189 -9.44 5.21 26.76
C ALA A 189 -9.81 4.77 25.32
N VAL A 190 -10.78 5.44 24.68
CA VAL A 190 -11.12 5.20 23.27
C VAL A 190 -10.04 5.80 22.39
N GLU A 191 -9.43 4.94 21.58
CA GLU A 191 -8.34 5.37 20.73
C GLU A 191 -8.77 6.40 19.66
N ARG A 192 -7.95 7.40 19.45
CA ARG A 192 -8.17 8.45 18.45
C ARG A 192 -7.08 8.38 17.39
N HIS A 193 -7.45 8.36 16.11
CA HIS A 193 -6.48 8.34 15.03
C HIS A 193 -7.00 9.02 13.75
N ILE A 194 -6.16 9.84 13.11
CA ILE A 194 -6.50 10.56 11.88
C ILE A 194 -5.42 10.43 10.81
N ALA A 195 -4.14 10.41 11.21
CA ALA A 195 -3.01 10.40 10.31
C ALA A 195 -2.90 9.09 9.50
N ALA A 196 -2.66 9.25 8.19
CA ALA A 196 -2.10 8.24 7.31
C ALA A 196 -0.60 8.52 7.10
N SER A 197 0.07 7.84 6.15
CA SER A 197 1.52 7.95 5.94
C SER A 197 2.03 9.39 5.81
N ALA A 198 1.42 10.21 4.94
CA ALA A 198 1.84 11.60 4.73
C ALA A 198 1.68 12.44 6.00
N ALA A 199 0.49 12.39 6.61
CA ALA A 199 0.21 13.16 7.82
C ALA A 199 1.11 12.75 8.99
N ALA A 200 1.38 11.47 9.16
CA ALA A 200 2.27 10.97 10.19
C ALA A 200 3.70 11.56 10.08
N MET A 201 4.14 11.80 8.85
CA MET A 201 5.45 12.37 8.55
C MET A 201 5.47 13.90 8.69
N LEU A 202 4.49 14.58 8.08
CA LEU A 202 4.50 16.03 7.89
C LEU A 202 3.83 16.82 9.02
N TRP A 203 2.85 16.20 9.71
CA TRP A 203 1.98 16.87 10.68
C TRP A 203 2.00 16.15 12.04
N PRO A 204 3.04 16.35 12.88
CA PRO A 204 3.18 15.63 14.16
C PRO A 204 1.94 15.70 15.06
N GLN A 205 1.21 16.80 15.06
CA GLN A 205 -0.02 16.99 15.84
C GLN A 205 -1.17 16.06 15.44
N THR A 206 -1.11 15.42 14.27
CA THR A 206 -2.15 14.48 13.79
C THR A 206 -1.92 13.04 14.23
N ARG A 207 -0.78 12.73 14.87
CA ARG A 207 -0.39 11.35 15.24
C ARG A 207 -1.32 10.74 16.28
N LEU A 208 -1.78 11.53 17.25
CA LEU A 208 -2.73 11.14 18.30
C LEU A 208 -2.36 9.80 18.95
N GLY A 209 -3.33 8.89 19.16
CA GLY A 209 -3.11 7.56 19.76
C GLY A 209 -2.51 6.53 18.80
N ALA A 210 -2.76 6.66 17.50
CA ALA A 210 -2.22 5.77 16.47
C ALA A 210 -2.16 6.43 15.09
N ILE A 211 -1.31 5.89 14.22
CA ILE A 211 -1.28 6.21 12.79
C ILE A 211 -1.68 4.99 11.96
N ARG A 212 -2.26 5.22 10.77
CA ARG A 212 -2.57 4.17 9.80
C ARG A 212 -1.63 4.30 8.60
N THR A 213 -0.53 3.62 8.64
CA THR A 213 0.44 3.67 7.54
C THR A 213 0.15 2.59 6.50
N GLY A 214 0.14 2.99 5.24
CA GLY A 214 -0.06 2.12 4.09
C GLY A 214 1.15 2.17 3.17
N ILE A 215 1.15 3.07 2.20
CA ILE A 215 2.16 3.09 1.13
C ILE A 215 3.61 3.15 1.65
N ALA A 216 3.84 3.85 2.76
CA ALA A 216 5.15 3.98 3.35
C ALA A 216 5.69 2.66 3.93
N LEU A 217 4.83 1.69 4.30
CA LEU A 217 5.27 0.35 4.68
C LEU A 217 6.06 -0.34 3.57
N TYR A 218 5.68 -0.08 2.33
CA TYR A 218 6.28 -0.69 1.14
C TYR A 218 7.48 0.09 0.59
N GLY A 219 7.90 1.15 1.32
CA GLY A 219 9.03 1.97 0.94
C GLY A 219 8.75 2.92 -0.23
N ILE A 220 7.48 3.19 -0.50
CA ILE A 220 7.03 4.17 -1.48
C ILE A 220 6.60 5.42 -0.74
N TRP A 221 7.01 6.58 -1.22
CA TRP A 221 6.68 7.85 -0.61
C TRP A 221 5.25 8.29 -0.94
N PRO A 222 4.54 8.95 -0.01
CA PRO A 222 3.22 9.52 -0.34
C PRO A 222 3.28 10.48 -1.53
N SER A 223 4.31 11.33 -1.57
CA SER A 223 4.58 12.27 -2.66
C SER A 223 6.04 12.67 -2.70
N ALA A 224 6.51 13.22 -3.83
CA ALA A 224 7.87 13.74 -3.97
C ALA A 224 8.20 14.87 -2.96
N PRO A 225 7.30 15.83 -2.68
CA PRO A 225 7.53 16.79 -1.60
C PRO A 225 7.70 16.14 -0.22
N THR A 226 6.88 15.13 0.11
CA THR A 226 7.04 14.38 1.38
C THR A 226 8.40 13.72 1.43
N GLN A 227 8.86 13.09 0.35
CA GLN A 227 10.17 12.48 0.25
C GLN A 227 11.29 13.48 0.51
N ALA A 228 11.26 14.62 -0.18
CA ALA A 228 12.30 15.65 -0.05
C ALA A 228 12.45 16.11 1.41
N ILE A 229 11.34 16.50 2.04
CA ILE A 229 11.33 16.97 3.43
C ILE A 229 11.83 15.88 4.39
N MET A 230 11.38 14.64 4.20
CA MET A 230 11.80 13.55 5.09
C MET A 230 13.27 13.18 4.88
N HIS A 231 13.79 13.28 3.66
CA HIS A 231 15.21 13.10 3.39
C HIS A 231 16.07 14.15 4.07
N GLU A 232 15.67 15.42 4.07
CA GLU A 232 16.35 16.50 4.82
C GLU A 232 16.38 16.22 6.33
N ARG A 233 15.33 15.58 6.86
CA ARG A 233 15.24 15.15 8.26
C ARG A 233 15.97 13.83 8.56
N GLY A 234 16.69 13.27 7.57
CA GLY A 234 17.45 12.03 7.73
C GLY A 234 16.60 10.74 7.66
N LEU A 235 15.29 10.83 7.43
CA LEU A 235 14.44 9.64 7.32
C LEU A 235 14.58 9.01 5.94
N ARG A 236 14.66 7.68 5.91
CA ARG A 236 14.74 6.89 4.69
C ARG A 236 13.75 5.74 4.73
N LEU A 237 13.10 5.47 3.61
CA LEU A 237 12.29 4.28 3.40
C LEU A 237 13.01 3.35 2.42
N ILE A 238 12.86 2.05 2.63
CA ILE A 238 13.47 1.02 1.79
C ILE A 238 12.38 0.42 0.90
N PRO A 239 12.45 0.60 -0.44
CA PRO A 239 11.50 -0.03 -1.35
C PRO A 239 11.52 -1.54 -1.25
N ALA A 240 10.35 -2.13 -1.05
CA ALA A 240 10.19 -3.56 -0.85
C ALA A 240 9.98 -4.34 -2.17
N LEU A 241 9.57 -3.67 -3.24
CA LEU A 241 9.22 -4.28 -4.51
C LEU A 241 10.38 -4.24 -5.51
N ARG A 242 10.65 -5.38 -6.12
CA ARG A 242 11.38 -5.50 -7.38
C ARG A 242 10.52 -6.24 -8.40
N TRP A 243 10.37 -5.68 -9.60
CA TRP A 243 9.61 -6.26 -10.69
C TRP A 243 10.52 -6.54 -11.88
N THR A 244 10.62 -7.82 -12.27
CA THR A 244 11.57 -8.27 -13.28
C THR A 244 10.93 -9.14 -14.33
N THR A 245 11.56 -9.20 -15.49
CA THR A 245 11.32 -10.12 -16.60
C THR A 245 12.65 -10.44 -17.30
N GLN A 246 12.61 -10.96 -18.53
CA GLN A 246 13.78 -11.22 -19.34
C GLN A 246 13.52 -10.95 -20.83
N VAL A 247 14.56 -10.78 -21.62
CA VAL A 247 14.48 -10.71 -23.09
C VAL A 247 14.23 -12.11 -23.64
N VAL A 248 13.18 -12.29 -24.44
CA VAL A 248 12.83 -13.60 -25.06
C VAL A 248 13.17 -13.68 -26.53
N ALA A 249 13.28 -12.55 -27.22
CA ALA A 249 13.71 -12.47 -28.61
C ALA A 249 14.47 -11.18 -28.87
N LEU A 250 15.34 -11.18 -29.86
CA LEU A 250 16.11 -10.04 -30.30
C LEU A 250 16.05 -9.94 -31.81
N HIS A 251 15.74 -8.75 -32.32
CA HIS A 251 15.69 -8.46 -33.74
C HIS A 251 16.62 -7.32 -34.06
N GLU A 252 17.53 -7.51 -35.04
CA GLU A 252 18.32 -6.45 -35.60
C GLU A 252 17.61 -5.92 -36.85
N VAL A 253 17.26 -4.64 -36.84
CA VAL A 253 16.43 -4.04 -37.85
C VAL A 253 17.07 -2.76 -38.39
N PRO A 254 16.92 -2.47 -39.72
CA PRO A 254 17.46 -1.24 -40.31
C PRO A 254 16.70 0.01 -39.85
N ALA A 255 17.24 1.18 -40.13
CA ALA A 255 16.54 2.45 -39.97
C ALA A 255 15.22 2.44 -40.77
N GLY A 256 14.20 3.12 -40.26
CA GLY A 256 12.86 3.22 -40.88
C GLY A 256 11.93 2.05 -40.60
N THR A 257 12.36 1.02 -39.83
CA THR A 257 11.53 -0.11 -39.45
C THR A 257 10.48 0.30 -38.42
N SER A 258 9.23 -0.09 -38.67
CA SER A 258 8.12 0.12 -37.72
C SER A 258 8.11 -0.95 -36.64
N VAL A 259 7.84 -0.56 -35.37
CA VAL A 259 7.81 -1.46 -34.21
C VAL A 259 6.43 -1.44 -33.56
N GLY A 260 5.85 -2.64 -33.37
CA GLY A 260 4.60 -2.85 -32.66
C GLY A 260 3.35 -2.38 -33.38
N TYR A 261 2.21 -2.52 -32.68
CA TYR A 261 0.90 -2.17 -33.21
C TYR A 261 0.74 -0.69 -33.54
N GLY A 262 0.13 -0.40 -34.69
CA GLY A 262 -0.16 0.96 -35.13
C GLY A 262 1.07 1.74 -35.58
N CYS A 263 2.24 1.08 -35.71
CA CYS A 263 3.47 1.68 -36.20
C CYS A 263 3.83 3.02 -35.53
N THR A 264 3.58 3.10 -34.21
CA THR A 264 3.75 4.36 -33.43
C THR A 264 5.21 4.68 -33.13
N TYR A 265 6.13 3.77 -33.41
CA TYR A 265 7.56 3.95 -33.32
C TYR A 265 8.22 3.52 -34.66
N ARG A 266 9.16 4.30 -35.12
CA ARG A 266 10.04 3.95 -36.25
C ARG A 266 11.48 4.11 -35.84
N THR A 267 12.31 3.14 -36.17
CA THR A 267 13.75 3.21 -35.89
C THR A 267 14.40 4.33 -36.72
N SER A 268 15.23 5.16 -36.10
CA SER A 268 15.99 6.23 -36.76
C SER A 268 17.34 5.76 -37.27
N ARG A 269 17.81 4.62 -36.79
CA ARG A 269 19.11 3.97 -37.12
C ARG A 269 18.94 2.46 -37.15
N ALA A 270 19.97 1.73 -37.50
CA ALA A 270 20.02 0.29 -37.24
C ALA A 270 19.87 0.05 -35.77
N THR A 271 18.88 -0.76 -35.39
CA THR A 271 18.41 -0.86 -33.99
C THR A 271 18.27 -2.33 -33.59
N ARG A 272 18.63 -2.62 -32.32
CA ARG A 272 18.45 -3.92 -31.68
C ARG A 272 17.16 -3.87 -30.84
N ILE A 273 16.10 -4.50 -31.32
CA ILE A 273 14.80 -4.55 -30.63
C ILE A 273 14.71 -5.82 -29.79
N GLY A 274 14.67 -5.66 -28.47
CA GLY A 274 14.38 -6.73 -27.52
C GLY A 274 12.88 -6.91 -27.33
N VAL A 275 12.41 -8.14 -27.27
CA VAL A 275 11.02 -8.50 -26.94
C VAL A 275 10.97 -9.00 -25.51
N LEU A 276 10.08 -8.41 -24.72
CA LEU A 276 9.81 -8.78 -23.33
C LEU A 276 8.46 -9.52 -23.22
N PRO A 277 8.37 -10.66 -22.51
CA PRO A 277 7.13 -11.41 -22.30
C PRO A 277 6.31 -10.81 -21.17
N ILE A 278 6.02 -9.51 -21.26
CA ILE A 278 5.28 -8.73 -20.29
C ILE A 278 4.51 -7.63 -21.00
N GLY A 279 3.25 -7.49 -20.68
CA GLY A 279 2.38 -6.47 -21.21
C GLY A 279 1.36 -5.96 -20.18
N TYR A 280 0.23 -5.41 -20.65
CA TYR A 280 -0.75 -4.86 -19.71
C TYR A 280 -1.53 -5.95 -18.94
N ALA A 281 -1.54 -7.21 -19.40
CA ALA A 281 -2.08 -8.31 -18.62
C ALA A 281 -1.20 -8.70 -17.43
N GLU A 282 0.10 -8.45 -17.49
CA GLU A 282 1.04 -8.63 -16.40
C GLU A 282 1.24 -7.36 -15.57
N GLY A 283 0.51 -6.28 -15.88
CA GLY A 283 0.50 -5.05 -15.11
C GLY A 283 1.34 -3.89 -15.68
N LEU A 284 2.06 -4.08 -16.81
CA LEU A 284 2.77 -2.98 -17.48
C LEU A 284 1.77 -2.05 -18.18
N PRO A 285 1.59 -0.81 -17.72
CA PRO A 285 0.55 0.05 -18.27
C PRO A 285 0.73 0.31 -19.77
N ARG A 286 -0.36 0.20 -20.54
CA ARG A 286 -0.34 0.49 -21.97
C ARG A 286 0.05 1.94 -22.28
N SER A 287 -0.22 2.86 -21.36
CA SER A 287 0.14 4.28 -21.43
C SER A 287 1.66 4.54 -21.31
N SER A 288 2.44 3.55 -20.85
CA SER A 288 3.91 3.60 -20.85
C SER A 288 4.53 3.44 -22.25
N SER A 289 3.72 3.15 -23.29
CA SER A 289 4.16 3.03 -24.70
C SER A 289 4.92 4.26 -25.16
N ASN A 290 6.14 4.09 -25.70
CA ASN A 290 7.02 5.16 -26.18
C ASN A 290 7.42 6.22 -25.12
N ARG A 291 7.22 5.93 -23.83
CA ARG A 291 7.49 6.88 -22.72
C ARG A 291 8.30 6.27 -21.60
N GLY A 292 8.03 5.00 -21.31
CA GLY A 292 8.66 4.30 -20.21
C GLY A 292 10.05 3.79 -20.54
N PHE A 293 10.76 3.41 -19.50
CA PHE A 293 12.06 2.76 -19.56
C PHE A 293 12.03 1.47 -18.73
N VAL A 294 12.98 0.61 -19.01
CA VAL A 294 13.35 -0.53 -18.18
C VAL A 294 14.86 -0.54 -17.99
N LEU A 295 15.38 -1.36 -17.10
CA LEU A 295 16.82 -1.56 -16.94
C LEU A 295 17.22 -2.89 -17.56
N ALA A 296 18.25 -2.86 -18.39
CA ALA A 296 18.84 -4.05 -19.00
C ALA A 296 20.35 -3.87 -19.19
N GLY A 297 21.15 -4.81 -18.69
CA GLY A 297 22.62 -4.73 -18.77
C GLY A 297 23.21 -3.53 -18.04
N GLY A 298 22.63 -3.12 -16.91
CA GLY A 298 23.08 -2.00 -16.11
C GLY A 298 22.73 -0.62 -16.69
N ARG A 299 21.82 -0.54 -17.67
CA ARG A 299 21.45 0.71 -18.36
C ARG A 299 19.94 0.88 -18.46
N ARG A 300 19.51 2.13 -18.56
CA ARG A 300 18.14 2.49 -18.94
C ARG A 300 17.94 2.30 -20.43
N VAL A 301 16.96 1.49 -20.82
CA VAL A 301 16.58 1.26 -22.21
C VAL A 301 15.11 1.62 -22.41
N PRO A 302 14.75 2.34 -23.48
CA PRO A 302 13.39 2.82 -23.67
C PRO A 302 12.44 1.70 -24.11
N ILE A 303 11.20 1.77 -23.65
CA ILE A 303 10.08 1.01 -24.21
C ILE A 303 9.67 1.68 -25.52
N VAL A 304 9.72 0.94 -26.62
CA VAL A 304 9.46 1.43 -27.97
C VAL A 304 8.25 0.75 -28.58
N GLY A 305 7.43 1.50 -29.29
CA GLY A 305 6.16 1.03 -29.82
C GLY A 305 5.09 0.85 -28.72
N ARG A 306 3.95 0.27 -29.09
CA ARG A 306 2.83 0.04 -28.16
C ARG A 306 3.08 -1.18 -27.30
N VAL A 307 2.89 -1.03 -26.00
CA VAL A 307 2.76 -2.17 -25.07
C VAL A 307 1.56 -3.00 -25.49
N CYS A 308 1.78 -4.30 -25.70
CA CYS A 308 0.78 -5.27 -26.10
C CYS A 308 0.14 -5.91 -24.85
N MET A 309 -0.78 -6.88 -25.07
CA MET A 309 -1.42 -7.60 -23.97
C MET A 309 -0.39 -8.32 -23.09
N ASN A 310 0.51 -9.10 -23.69
CA ASN A 310 1.47 -9.94 -22.98
C ASN A 310 2.93 -9.69 -23.43
N MET A 311 3.18 -8.66 -24.22
CA MET A 311 4.52 -8.35 -24.73
C MET A 311 4.78 -6.84 -24.77
N ALA A 312 6.05 -6.48 -24.64
CA ALA A 312 6.55 -5.13 -24.89
C ALA A 312 7.86 -5.19 -25.66
N PHE A 313 8.24 -4.08 -26.27
CA PHE A 313 9.46 -3.92 -27.05
C PHE A 313 10.36 -2.89 -26.39
N VAL A 314 11.67 -3.14 -26.41
CA VAL A 314 12.69 -2.23 -25.89
C VAL A 314 13.82 -2.05 -26.89
N ASP A 315 14.40 -0.85 -26.94
CA ASP A 315 15.57 -0.58 -27.75
C ASP A 315 16.85 -0.91 -26.96
N LEU A 316 17.51 -2.00 -27.33
CA LEU A 316 18.76 -2.49 -26.71
C LEU A 316 20.01 -2.06 -27.46
N THR A 317 19.90 -1.14 -28.43
CA THR A 317 21.04 -0.73 -29.27
C THR A 317 22.24 -0.23 -28.46
N ASP A 318 21.95 0.59 -27.44
CA ASP A 318 22.96 1.16 -26.56
C ASP A 318 23.25 0.30 -25.31
N SER A 319 22.71 -0.91 -25.26
CA SER A 319 22.97 -1.91 -24.22
C SER A 319 23.47 -3.23 -24.83
N PRO A 320 24.70 -3.25 -25.39
CA PRO A 320 25.21 -4.40 -26.13
C PRO A 320 25.38 -5.66 -25.27
N ALA A 321 25.51 -5.52 -23.96
CA ALA A 321 25.61 -6.64 -23.03
C ALA A 321 24.26 -7.37 -22.84
N ALA A 322 23.12 -6.74 -23.19
CA ALA A 322 21.82 -7.37 -23.08
C ALA A 322 21.46 -8.14 -24.36
N GLY A 323 20.98 -9.36 -24.20
CA GLY A 323 20.54 -10.25 -25.27
C GLY A 323 19.45 -11.19 -24.80
N VAL A 324 19.10 -12.19 -25.61
CA VAL A 324 18.11 -13.21 -25.24
C VAL A 324 18.53 -13.90 -23.93
N GLY A 325 17.59 -14.02 -22.98
CA GLY A 325 17.83 -14.55 -21.63
C GLY A 325 18.34 -13.52 -20.63
N SER A 326 18.76 -12.32 -21.05
CA SER A 326 19.18 -11.28 -20.10
C SER A 326 18.04 -10.80 -19.23
N PRO A 327 18.26 -10.62 -17.91
CA PRO A 327 17.28 -10.06 -17.01
C PRO A 327 16.95 -8.61 -17.38
N VAL A 328 15.69 -8.24 -17.18
CA VAL A 328 15.17 -6.88 -17.37
C VAL A 328 14.43 -6.47 -16.10
N THR A 329 14.76 -5.30 -15.57
CA THR A 329 14.11 -4.75 -14.37
C THR A 329 13.16 -3.62 -14.76
N LEU A 330 11.88 -3.75 -14.39
CA LEU A 330 10.87 -2.73 -14.60
C LEU A 330 10.78 -1.79 -13.40
N ILE A 331 10.88 -2.34 -12.18
CA ILE A 331 10.99 -1.59 -10.92
C ILE A 331 12.11 -2.24 -10.11
N GLY A 332 13.02 -1.45 -9.58
CA GLY A 332 14.16 -1.91 -8.81
C GLY A 332 15.48 -1.37 -9.36
N SER A 333 16.59 -2.03 -9.03
CA SER A 333 17.93 -1.63 -9.46
C SER A 333 18.58 -2.67 -10.36
N ASP A 334 19.44 -2.20 -11.28
CA ASP A 334 20.34 -2.98 -12.12
C ASP A 334 21.66 -2.22 -12.24
N GLY A 335 22.73 -2.70 -11.60
CA GLY A 335 23.97 -1.95 -11.45
C GLY A 335 23.76 -0.65 -10.66
N ALA A 336 24.20 0.47 -11.22
CA ALA A 336 24.05 1.80 -10.64
C ALA A 336 22.69 2.45 -10.95
N GLU A 337 21.95 1.91 -11.91
CA GLU A 337 20.66 2.43 -12.35
C GLU A 337 19.52 1.91 -11.49
N ARG A 338 18.49 2.75 -11.35
CA ARG A 338 17.28 2.41 -10.60
C ARG A 338 16.05 3.04 -11.24
N ILE A 339 14.95 2.30 -11.22
CA ILE A 339 13.59 2.78 -11.51
C ILE A 339 12.74 2.48 -10.28
N ASP A 340 12.13 3.49 -9.69
CA ASP A 340 11.20 3.30 -8.59
C ASP A 340 9.74 3.27 -9.09
N ALA A 341 8.82 2.98 -8.17
CA ALA A 341 7.40 2.84 -8.51
C ALA A 341 6.77 4.17 -8.93
N ASP A 342 7.22 5.29 -8.36
CA ASP A 342 6.68 6.62 -8.67
C ASP A 342 7.14 7.08 -10.05
N GLU A 343 8.39 6.85 -10.40
CA GLU A 343 8.93 7.12 -11.73
C GLU A 343 8.19 6.29 -12.80
N ALA A 344 8.03 4.97 -12.56
CA ALA A 344 7.30 4.09 -13.48
C ALA A 344 5.82 4.49 -13.62
N ALA A 345 5.20 4.94 -12.55
CA ALA A 345 3.82 5.45 -12.56
C ALA A 345 3.69 6.77 -13.33
N ALA A 346 4.66 7.67 -13.19
CA ALA A 346 4.66 8.96 -13.90
C ALA A 346 4.65 8.79 -15.43
N TRP A 347 5.38 7.81 -15.97
CA TRP A 347 5.31 7.49 -17.41
C TRP A 347 3.94 7.03 -17.86
N ALA A 348 3.20 6.38 -16.95
CA ALA A 348 1.83 5.94 -17.20
C ALA A 348 0.77 7.03 -16.95
N GLY A 349 1.15 8.19 -16.43
CA GLY A 349 0.25 9.29 -16.08
C GLY A 349 -0.57 9.01 -14.81
N THR A 350 0.01 8.27 -13.85
CA THR A 350 -0.62 7.90 -12.58
C THR A 350 0.37 8.02 -11.41
N ILE A 351 0.01 7.50 -10.25
CA ILE A 351 0.81 7.52 -9.02
C ILE A 351 1.27 6.12 -8.61
N GLY A 352 2.36 6.03 -7.85
CA GLY A 352 2.92 4.78 -7.37
C GLY A 352 1.91 3.89 -6.67
N TYR A 353 0.98 4.46 -5.89
CA TYR A 353 -0.14 3.74 -5.26
C TYR A 353 -0.95 2.91 -6.26
N GLU A 354 -1.38 3.54 -7.36
CA GLU A 354 -2.20 2.86 -8.37
C GLU A 354 -1.39 1.80 -9.10
N LEU A 355 -0.16 2.13 -9.48
CA LEU A 355 0.70 1.20 -10.22
C LEU A 355 0.89 -0.11 -9.45
N VAL A 356 1.32 -0.04 -8.18
CA VAL A 356 1.60 -1.26 -7.40
C VAL A 356 0.35 -2.04 -7.02
N THR A 357 -0.77 -1.36 -6.71
CA THR A 357 -2.02 -2.04 -6.38
C THR A 357 -2.66 -2.77 -7.57
N ARG A 358 -2.31 -2.36 -8.79
CA ARG A 358 -2.78 -3.00 -10.04
C ARG A 358 -1.92 -4.16 -10.51
N LEU A 359 -0.85 -4.50 -9.81
CA LEU A 359 -0.04 -5.67 -10.15
C LEU A 359 -0.88 -6.94 -9.97
N PRO A 360 -1.14 -7.69 -11.06
CA PRO A 360 -2.10 -8.78 -11.06
C PRO A 360 -1.69 -9.92 -10.13
N ALA A 361 -2.67 -10.58 -9.51
CA ALA A 361 -2.42 -11.67 -8.56
C ALA A 361 -1.71 -12.88 -9.19
N GLN A 362 -1.91 -13.11 -10.50
CA GLN A 362 -1.29 -14.19 -11.25
C GLN A 362 0.21 -14.00 -11.51
N VAL A 363 0.76 -12.78 -11.38
CA VAL A 363 2.21 -12.58 -11.45
C VAL A 363 2.84 -13.16 -10.19
N PRO A 364 3.75 -14.14 -10.30
CA PRO A 364 4.35 -14.80 -9.13
C PRO A 364 5.05 -13.79 -8.22
N ARG A 365 4.84 -13.95 -6.91
CA ARG A 365 5.54 -13.20 -5.87
C ARG A 365 6.50 -14.10 -5.15
N ARG A 366 7.76 -13.74 -5.17
CA ARG A 366 8.82 -14.38 -4.39
C ARG A 366 9.14 -13.49 -3.21
N TYR A 367 9.01 -14.02 -2.01
CA TYR A 367 9.32 -13.30 -0.79
C TYR A 367 10.74 -13.59 -0.36
N THR A 368 11.49 -12.53 -0.03
CA THR A 368 12.81 -12.64 0.55
C THR A 368 12.79 -12.19 2.00
N ARG A 369 13.47 -12.93 2.85
CA ARG A 369 13.73 -12.59 4.24
C ARG A 369 15.11 -13.11 4.59
N ARG A 370 15.97 -12.27 5.16
CA ARG A 370 17.25 -12.76 5.68
C ARG A 370 16.94 -13.75 6.79
N ALA A 371 17.56 -14.94 6.76
CA ALA A 371 17.52 -15.84 7.90
C ALA A 371 18.06 -15.06 9.09
N ALA A 372 17.30 -15.00 10.19
CA ALA A 372 17.84 -14.53 11.45
C ALA A 372 19.09 -15.36 11.72
N ALA A 373 20.25 -14.75 11.83
CA ALA A 373 21.43 -15.41 12.32
C ALA A 373 21.08 -15.89 13.73
N LEU A 374 20.90 -17.21 13.90
CA LEU A 374 20.88 -17.85 15.19
C LEU A 374 22.31 -17.70 15.72
N GLU A 375 22.59 -16.62 16.44
CA GLU A 375 23.70 -16.58 17.38
C GLU A 375 23.35 -17.55 18.50
N ILE A 376 23.67 -18.83 18.28
CA ILE A 376 23.82 -19.79 19.36
C ILE A 376 25.15 -19.41 20.01
N GLU A 377 25.14 -18.55 21.03
CA GLU A 377 26.22 -18.51 22.00
C GLU A 377 26.28 -19.89 22.66
N ILE A 378 27.14 -20.75 22.13
CA ILE A 378 27.59 -21.91 22.86
C ILE A 378 28.48 -21.37 23.97
N GLY A 379 27.87 -21.14 25.15
CA GLY A 379 28.60 -20.88 26.37
C GLY A 379 29.60 -22.00 26.63
N ALA A 380 30.89 -21.75 26.36
CA ALA A 380 31.96 -22.59 26.82
C ALA A 380 32.03 -22.44 28.35
N GLY A 381 31.40 -23.39 29.04
CA GLY A 381 31.65 -23.60 30.46
C GLY A 381 33.04 -24.16 30.64
N SER A 382 33.87 -23.50 31.39
CA SER A 382 35.03 -24.00 32.08
C SER A 382 34.77 -24.04 33.58
#